data_bb18eb198b00976d17de97ba8bbf021e
#
_entry.id   bb18eb198b00976d17de97ba8bbf021e
#
_cell.length_a   1.000
_cell.length_b   1.000
_cell.length_c   1.000
_cell.angle_alpha   90.00
_cell.angle_beta   90.00
_cell.angle_gamma   90.00
#
_symmetry.space_group_name_H-M   'P 1'
#
loop_
_entity.id
_entity.type
_entity.pdbx_description
1 polymer ?
#
loop_
_entity_poly.entity_id
_entity_poly.type
_entity_poly.pdbx_seq_one_letter_code
_entity_poly.pdbx_strand_id
1 'polypeptide(L)'
;MSKYVSLSKGAYSFEGEMPLGQAIPLGLQHVLAMFVGNLTPLLIIGGACGIMGGTEFVNLQISLLQNAMIIAGIVTLIQLYGIGPCGGKVPIIMGTSSGFIGVFSSVVATMGSGVMAYGAIMGASIIGGFFEGVLGFFLKPLRRFFPSVVTGTVVLSIGLSLIAVGINSFGGGFKTKDFGSMENLGLGLFVLIVILCFKHGTKGFFSSSSILFGIIAGYIAAFIMGMVLPTTGVTAKGVTFTKSWVLNWDKVANAGWFAVPEFMPVDIIFDMRAIIPVCIMFIVTAVETVGDISGVMEGGLEREATDKELAGGVICDGLGSSFAALFGVLPNTSFSQNVGLVAMTKVVNRFALATGAVFLILCGLIPKLGALVSIMPQSVLGGAAVMMFSSIVVSGIQLITKEKLTPRNLTIVAVALGVGYGMGANPGILAHAPAAVKLIFGGSGIVPAALVAIILNIVLPQD
;
A
#
# COMPACT_ATOMS: atom_id res chain seq x y z
N MET A 1 -18.60 19.23 29.27
CA MET A 1 -17.17 19.62 29.26
C MET A 1 -16.35 18.37 28.93
N SER A 2 -15.86 18.28 27.72
CA SER A 2 -15.08 17.14 27.22
C SER A 2 -13.70 17.18 27.87
N LYS A 3 -13.30 16.10 28.54
CA LYS A 3 -11.91 15.86 28.94
C LYS A 3 -11.08 15.57 27.66
N TYR A 4 -10.75 16.59 26.90
CA TYR A 4 -9.66 16.50 25.96
C TYR A 4 -8.39 16.38 26.81
N VAL A 5 -7.72 15.23 26.74
CA VAL A 5 -6.34 15.09 27.19
C VAL A 5 -5.55 16.16 26.43
N SER A 6 -5.07 17.19 27.11
CA SER A 6 -4.24 18.21 26.50
C SER A 6 -2.97 17.50 26.01
N LEU A 7 -2.85 17.34 24.68
CA LEU A 7 -1.62 16.85 24.06
C LEU A 7 -0.48 17.79 24.49
N SER A 8 0.66 17.24 24.87
CA SER A 8 1.83 18.06 25.18
C SER A 8 2.21 18.86 23.94
N LYS A 9 2.74 20.07 24.09
CA LYS A 9 3.24 20.89 22.97
C LYS A 9 4.23 20.11 22.08
N GLY A 10 4.89 19.06 22.59
CA GLY A 10 5.80 18.18 21.88
C GLY A 10 5.16 17.37 20.73
N ALA A 11 3.85 17.08 20.78
CA ALA A 11 3.16 16.33 19.72
C ALA A 11 3.16 17.09 18.37
N TYR A 12 3.19 18.41 18.41
CA TYR A 12 3.15 19.32 17.26
C TYR A 12 4.54 19.79 16.81
N SER A 13 5.60 19.31 17.47
CA SER A 13 6.99 19.55 17.09
C SER A 13 7.59 18.27 16.56
N PHE A 14 8.30 18.33 15.43
CA PHE A 14 8.93 17.15 14.84
C PHE A 14 9.99 16.58 15.77
N GLU A 15 10.77 17.44 16.41
CA GLU A 15 11.83 17.08 17.35
C GLU A 15 11.39 17.23 18.82
N GLY A 16 12.06 16.49 19.69
CA GLY A 16 11.83 16.50 21.12
C GLY A 16 11.21 15.21 21.61
N GLU A 17 11.48 14.92 22.88
CA GLU A 17 10.91 13.77 23.58
C GLU A 17 9.54 14.13 24.15
N MET A 18 8.70 13.13 24.25
CA MET A 18 7.41 13.24 24.92
C MET A 18 7.18 12.03 25.82
N PRO A 19 6.31 12.14 26.84
CA PRO A 19 6.01 11.01 27.72
C PRO A 19 5.49 9.80 26.95
N LEU A 20 6.01 8.60 27.22
CA LEU A 20 5.60 7.35 26.54
C LEU A 20 4.08 7.12 26.58
N GLY A 21 3.42 7.48 27.68
CA GLY A 21 1.95 7.37 27.79
C GLY A 21 1.16 8.21 26.79
N GLN A 22 1.78 9.23 26.18
CA GLN A 22 1.19 10.03 25.08
C GLN A 22 1.76 9.60 23.73
N ALA A 23 3.06 9.27 23.66
CA ALA A 23 3.72 8.88 22.42
C ALA A 23 3.15 7.57 21.85
N ILE A 24 2.97 6.54 22.69
CA ILE A 24 2.47 5.24 22.26
C ILE A 24 1.08 5.32 21.62
N PRO A 25 0.05 5.92 22.23
CA PRO A 25 -1.26 6.04 21.58
C PRO A 25 -1.22 6.81 20.26
N LEU A 26 -0.39 7.86 20.15
CA LEU A 26 -0.22 8.61 18.91
C LEU A 26 0.49 7.80 17.83
N GLY A 27 1.58 7.12 18.16
CA GLY A 27 2.28 6.22 17.25
C GLY A 27 1.40 5.06 16.78
N LEU A 28 0.65 4.45 17.70
CA LEU A 28 -0.33 3.40 17.37
C LEU A 28 -1.41 3.92 16.43
N GLN A 29 -1.92 5.13 16.60
CA GLN A 29 -2.92 5.72 15.73
C GLN A 29 -2.43 5.76 14.28
N HIS A 30 -1.17 6.17 14.03
CA HIS A 30 -0.57 6.22 12.72
C HIS A 30 -0.35 4.83 12.11
N VAL A 31 0.17 3.90 12.92
CA VAL A 31 0.46 2.53 12.45
C VAL A 31 -0.82 1.73 12.20
N LEU A 32 -1.81 1.83 13.06
CA LEU A 32 -3.07 1.11 12.87
C LEU A 32 -3.87 1.62 11.66
N ALA A 33 -3.70 2.90 11.29
CA ALA A 33 -4.29 3.45 10.06
C ALA A 33 -3.70 2.82 8.79
N MET A 34 -2.42 2.40 8.81
CA MET A 34 -1.74 1.80 7.67
C MET A 34 -1.56 0.27 7.77
N PHE A 35 -1.79 -0.33 8.92
CA PHE A 35 -1.47 -1.73 9.21
C PHE A 35 -2.00 -2.70 8.15
N VAL A 36 -3.27 -2.54 7.79
CA VAL A 36 -3.91 -3.35 6.77
C VAL A 36 -3.38 -3.03 5.38
N GLY A 37 -3.20 -1.74 5.07
CA GLY A 37 -2.63 -1.28 3.81
C GLY A 37 -1.24 -1.86 3.53
N ASN A 38 -0.44 -2.02 4.57
CA ASN A 38 0.89 -2.65 4.49
C ASN A 38 0.84 -4.14 4.11
N LEU A 39 -0.19 -4.87 4.51
CA LEU A 39 -0.29 -6.32 4.30
C LEU A 39 -1.13 -6.68 3.05
N THR A 40 -2.03 -5.79 2.65
CA THR A 40 -2.95 -5.99 1.52
C THR A 40 -2.24 -6.32 0.20
N PRO A 41 -1.20 -5.58 -0.26
CA PRO A 41 -0.53 -5.90 -1.51
C PRO A 41 0.09 -7.29 -1.52
N LEU A 42 0.63 -7.70 -0.37
CA LEU A 42 1.23 -9.01 -0.20
C LEU A 42 0.20 -10.13 -0.32
N LEU A 43 -0.98 -9.96 0.30
CA LEU A 43 -2.09 -10.91 0.20
C LEU A 43 -2.61 -11.02 -1.23
N ILE A 44 -2.72 -9.91 -1.94
CA ILE A 44 -3.21 -9.87 -3.33
C ILE A 44 -2.21 -10.51 -4.28
N ILE A 45 -0.94 -10.11 -4.25
CA ILE A 45 0.10 -10.61 -5.17
C ILE A 45 0.49 -12.04 -4.80
N GLY A 46 0.63 -12.36 -3.51
CA GLY A 46 0.83 -13.72 -3.06
C GLY A 46 -0.32 -14.65 -3.45
N GLY A 47 -1.56 -14.16 -3.43
CA GLY A 47 -2.73 -14.86 -3.96
C GLY A 47 -2.66 -15.06 -5.47
N ALA A 48 -2.27 -14.04 -6.23
CA ALA A 48 -2.08 -14.14 -7.68
C ALA A 48 -0.99 -15.15 -8.07
N CYS A 49 0.09 -15.23 -7.28
CA CYS A 49 1.13 -16.24 -7.41
C CYS A 49 0.71 -17.64 -6.93
N GLY A 50 -0.43 -17.78 -6.26
CA GLY A 50 -0.89 -19.06 -5.67
C GLY A 50 -0.16 -19.47 -4.40
N ILE A 51 0.62 -18.57 -3.79
CA ILE A 51 1.35 -18.82 -2.52
C ILE A 51 0.57 -18.38 -1.29
N MET A 52 -0.51 -17.59 -1.43
CA MET A 52 -1.40 -17.16 -0.35
C MET A 52 -2.77 -17.84 -0.44
N GLY A 53 -3.45 -17.99 0.69
CA GLY A 53 -4.83 -18.49 0.77
C GLY A 53 -4.99 -20.02 0.79
N GLY A 54 -3.98 -20.79 0.32
CA GLY A 54 -4.00 -22.26 0.34
C GLY A 54 -3.43 -22.87 1.62
N THR A 55 -3.43 -24.21 1.69
CA THR A 55 -2.75 -25.00 2.74
C THR A 55 -1.30 -25.33 2.39
N GLU A 56 -0.93 -25.18 1.12
CA GLU A 56 0.47 -25.15 0.70
C GLU A 56 1.15 -23.87 1.17
N PHE A 57 2.44 -23.90 1.39
CA PHE A 57 3.24 -22.73 1.74
C PHE A 57 2.83 -21.98 3.02
N VAL A 58 2.15 -22.62 3.98
CA VAL A 58 1.65 -21.95 5.21
C VAL A 58 2.78 -21.22 5.95
N ASN A 59 3.93 -21.85 6.10
CA ASN A 59 5.08 -21.21 6.77
C ASN A 59 5.58 -20.00 5.98
N LEU A 60 5.68 -20.11 4.66
CA LEU A 60 6.07 -19.01 3.79
C LEU A 60 5.06 -17.84 3.89
N GLN A 61 3.75 -18.12 3.87
CA GLN A 61 2.70 -17.08 4.04
C GLN A 61 2.89 -16.29 5.32
N ILE A 62 3.11 -17.01 6.44
CA ILE A 62 3.31 -16.40 7.76
C ILE A 62 4.60 -15.58 7.77
N SER A 63 5.70 -16.14 7.27
CA SER A 63 7.01 -15.51 7.20
C SER A 63 7.00 -14.21 6.39
N LEU A 64 6.37 -14.22 5.21
CA LEU A 64 6.24 -13.02 4.37
C LEU A 64 5.45 -11.90 5.07
N LEU A 65 4.35 -12.23 5.76
CA LEU A 65 3.53 -11.26 6.49
C LEU A 65 4.28 -10.70 7.72
N GLN A 66 5.04 -11.54 8.43
CA GLN A 66 5.90 -11.10 9.52
C GLN A 66 6.98 -10.14 9.02
N ASN A 67 7.69 -10.55 7.98
CA ASN A 67 8.74 -9.73 7.37
C ASN A 67 8.20 -8.37 6.92
N ALA A 68 7.00 -8.32 6.32
CA ALA A 68 6.38 -7.07 5.90
C ALA A 68 6.14 -6.10 7.07
N MET A 69 5.74 -6.59 8.23
CA MET A 69 5.58 -5.76 9.43
C MET A 69 6.93 -5.27 9.96
N ILE A 70 7.91 -6.15 10.06
CA ILE A 70 9.26 -5.82 10.57
C ILE A 70 9.94 -4.79 9.67
N ILE A 71 9.94 -5.03 8.36
CA ILE A 71 10.60 -4.17 7.38
C ILE A 71 9.93 -2.80 7.32
N ALA A 72 8.59 -2.74 7.32
CA ALA A 72 7.87 -1.46 7.39
C ALA A 72 8.28 -0.64 8.63
N GLY A 73 8.41 -1.28 9.79
CA GLY A 73 8.88 -0.63 11.00
C GLY A 73 10.33 -0.14 10.89
N ILE A 74 11.25 -0.97 10.37
CA ILE A 74 12.67 -0.61 10.19
C ILE A 74 12.80 0.56 9.21
N VAL A 75 12.18 0.46 8.02
CA VAL A 75 12.25 1.51 7.00
C VAL A 75 11.62 2.82 7.50
N THR A 76 10.54 2.74 8.29
CA THR A 76 9.96 3.91 8.95
C THR A 76 10.97 4.57 9.91
N LEU A 77 11.67 3.79 10.74
CA LEU A 77 12.71 4.34 11.64
C LEU A 77 13.84 5.00 10.85
N ILE A 78 14.27 4.39 9.74
CA ILE A 78 15.28 5.00 8.86
C ILE A 78 14.76 6.30 8.25
N GLN A 79 13.50 6.34 7.83
CA GLN A 79 12.89 7.56 7.27
C GLN A 79 12.79 8.70 8.30
N LEU A 80 12.47 8.37 9.55
CA LEU A 80 12.34 9.35 10.64
C LEU A 80 13.68 9.92 11.14
N TYR A 81 14.72 9.07 11.23
CA TYR A 81 16.00 9.46 11.86
C TYR A 81 17.13 9.65 10.87
N GLY A 82 17.08 8.98 9.73
CA GLY A 82 18.10 9.00 8.68
C GLY A 82 19.34 8.17 9.01
N ILE A 83 19.88 7.51 7.99
CA ILE A 83 21.18 6.84 8.02
C ILE A 83 22.00 7.32 6.81
N GLY A 84 22.96 8.19 7.04
CA GLY A 84 23.70 8.84 5.96
C GLY A 84 22.77 9.65 5.04
N PRO A 85 22.74 9.38 3.72
CA PRO A 85 21.85 10.05 2.78
C PRO A 85 20.43 9.47 2.76
N CYS A 86 20.22 8.28 3.36
CA CYS A 86 18.95 7.57 3.38
C CYS A 86 18.09 8.09 4.52
N GLY A 87 16.86 8.49 4.24
CA GLY A 87 15.90 9.03 5.19
C GLY A 87 15.74 10.56 5.08
N GLY A 88 14.51 10.97 4.81
CA GLY A 88 14.15 12.39 4.65
C GLY A 88 14.09 13.14 5.99
N LYS A 89 14.09 12.44 7.13
CA LYS A 89 13.83 13.01 8.46
C LYS A 89 12.52 13.80 8.49
N VAL A 90 11.47 13.16 8.01
CA VAL A 90 10.11 13.69 7.87
C VAL A 90 9.11 12.83 8.63
N PRO A 91 8.00 13.40 9.13
CA PRO A 91 7.01 12.66 9.93
C PRO A 91 6.09 11.79 9.04
N ILE A 92 6.68 10.79 8.37
CA ILE A 92 5.98 9.90 7.46
C ILE A 92 6.19 8.44 7.86
N ILE A 93 5.18 7.61 7.67
CA ILE A 93 5.24 6.16 7.89
C ILE A 93 5.45 5.48 6.55
N MET A 94 6.33 4.48 6.55
CA MET A 94 6.67 3.67 5.39
C MET A 94 6.03 2.28 5.49
N GLY A 95 5.69 1.70 4.37
CA GLY A 95 5.20 0.33 4.31
C GLY A 95 5.04 -0.16 2.87
N THR A 96 4.50 -1.36 2.69
CA THR A 96 4.38 -2.01 1.39
C THR A 96 3.52 -1.20 0.43
N SER A 97 4.04 -0.90 -0.75
CA SER A 97 3.38 -0.11 -1.78
C SER A 97 2.25 -0.86 -2.46
N SER A 98 1.06 -0.26 -2.47
CA SER A 98 -0.07 -0.75 -3.27
C SER A 98 0.08 -0.41 -4.76
N GLY A 99 0.87 0.60 -5.11
CA GLY A 99 1.06 1.05 -6.49
C GLY A 99 1.60 -0.04 -7.42
N PHE A 100 2.41 -0.96 -6.90
CA PHE A 100 2.98 -2.06 -7.67
C PHE A 100 2.01 -3.20 -8.00
N ILE A 101 0.82 -3.27 -7.39
CA ILE A 101 -0.12 -4.40 -7.57
C ILE A 101 -0.41 -4.65 -9.06
N GLY A 102 -0.67 -3.60 -9.83
CA GLY A 102 -0.96 -3.73 -11.27
C GLY A 102 0.21 -4.30 -12.07
N VAL A 103 1.40 -3.76 -11.85
CA VAL A 103 2.64 -4.19 -12.53
C VAL A 103 3.00 -5.61 -12.14
N PHE A 104 2.94 -5.96 -10.86
CA PHE A 104 3.21 -7.33 -10.40
C PHE A 104 2.20 -8.34 -10.90
N SER A 105 0.91 -7.97 -10.98
CA SER A 105 -0.11 -8.82 -11.60
C SER A 105 0.21 -9.12 -13.06
N SER A 106 0.76 -8.15 -13.80
CA SER A 106 1.23 -8.33 -15.18
C SER A 106 2.46 -9.24 -15.26
N VAL A 107 3.41 -9.11 -14.33
CA VAL A 107 4.57 -10.01 -14.23
C VAL A 107 4.10 -11.45 -14.01
N VAL A 108 3.17 -11.66 -13.06
CA VAL A 108 2.58 -13.00 -12.81
C VAL A 108 1.88 -13.54 -14.06
N ALA A 109 1.11 -12.71 -14.78
CA ALA A 109 0.45 -13.12 -16.00
C ALA A 109 1.43 -13.50 -17.12
N THR A 110 2.60 -12.86 -17.16
CA THR A 110 3.64 -13.09 -18.19
C THR A 110 4.51 -14.30 -17.88
N MET A 111 4.84 -14.51 -16.61
CA MET A 111 5.78 -15.55 -16.17
C MET A 111 5.10 -16.84 -15.70
N GLY A 112 3.80 -16.80 -15.53
CA GLY A 112 3.02 -17.84 -14.88
C GLY A 112 2.95 -17.63 -13.36
N SER A 113 2.00 -18.34 -12.71
CA SER A 113 1.87 -18.34 -11.24
C SER A 113 2.95 -19.22 -10.59
N GLY A 114 3.15 -19.02 -9.30
CA GLY A 114 4.04 -19.85 -8.48
C GLY A 114 5.13 -19.04 -7.79
N VAL A 115 5.96 -19.74 -7.01
CA VAL A 115 7.07 -19.15 -6.26
C VAL A 115 8.11 -18.52 -7.21
N MET A 116 8.28 -19.06 -8.42
CA MET A 116 9.18 -18.49 -9.43
C MET A 116 8.76 -17.08 -9.88
N ALA A 117 7.47 -16.85 -10.13
CA ALA A 117 6.98 -15.52 -10.48
C ALA A 117 7.18 -14.54 -9.31
N TYR A 118 6.96 -15.00 -8.09
CA TYR A 118 7.22 -14.20 -6.89
C TYR A 118 8.71 -13.88 -6.74
N GLY A 119 9.59 -14.84 -6.98
CA GLY A 119 11.06 -14.65 -6.99
C GLY A 119 11.52 -13.65 -8.04
N ALA A 120 10.88 -13.62 -9.22
CA ALA A 120 11.18 -12.64 -10.26
C ALA A 120 10.70 -11.21 -9.85
N ILE A 121 9.59 -11.11 -9.12
CA ILE A 121 9.14 -9.85 -8.51
C ILE A 121 10.18 -9.36 -7.49
N MET A 122 10.74 -10.26 -6.66
CA MET A 122 11.79 -9.88 -5.70
C MET A 122 13.05 -9.39 -6.41
N GLY A 123 13.54 -10.11 -7.42
CA GLY A 123 14.71 -9.70 -8.21
C GLY A 123 14.50 -8.36 -8.91
N ALA A 124 13.32 -8.13 -9.49
CA ALA A 124 12.95 -6.85 -10.09
C ALA A 124 12.85 -5.73 -9.06
N SER A 125 12.35 -6.01 -7.86
CA SER A 125 12.23 -5.04 -6.77
C SER A 125 13.59 -4.62 -6.21
N ILE A 126 14.58 -5.53 -6.16
CA ILE A 126 15.95 -5.20 -5.76
C ILE A 126 16.56 -4.20 -6.74
N ILE A 127 16.50 -4.51 -8.04
CA ILE A 127 17.08 -3.66 -9.09
C ILE A 127 16.34 -2.33 -9.18
N GLY A 128 15.02 -2.37 -9.18
CA GLY A 128 14.18 -1.17 -9.28
C GLY A 128 14.31 -0.24 -8.07
N GLY A 129 14.36 -0.80 -6.86
CA GLY A 129 14.56 -0.03 -5.65
C GLY A 129 15.96 0.62 -5.59
N PHE A 130 17.01 -0.10 -6.01
CA PHE A 130 18.34 0.48 -6.16
C PHE A 130 18.33 1.63 -7.19
N PHE A 131 17.65 1.43 -8.31
CA PHE A 131 17.48 2.47 -9.34
C PHE A 131 16.77 3.72 -8.78
N GLU A 132 15.69 3.56 -8.03
CA GLU A 132 15.00 4.68 -7.36
C GLU A 132 15.90 5.36 -6.32
N GLY A 133 16.65 4.59 -5.53
CA GLY A 133 17.64 5.14 -4.60
C GLY A 133 18.67 6.03 -5.32
N VAL A 134 19.15 5.61 -6.50
CA VAL A 134 20.02 6.43 -7.34
C VAL A 134 19.30 7.68 -7.87
N LEU A 135 18.03 7.56 -8.30
CA LEU A 135 17.24 8.73 -8.72
C LEU A 135 17.11 9.77 -7.62
N GLY A 136 17.02 9.36 -6.36
CA GLY A 136 16.94 10.27 -5.21
C GLY A 136 18.13 11.24 -5.14
N PHE A 137 19.34 10.82 -5.51
CA PHE A 137 20.52 11.72 -5.57
C PHE A 137 20.40 12.78 -6.66
N PHE A 138 19.63 12.52 -7.71
CA PHE A 138 19.39 13.43 -8.83
C PHE A 138 18.02 14.13 -8.75
N LEU A 139 17.33 14.07 -7.62
CA LEU A 139 15.98 14.57 -7.50
C LEU A 139 15.88 16.08 -7.68
N LYS A 140 16.87 16.85 -7.23
CA LYS A 140 16.88 18.32 -7.31
C LYS A 140 16.63 18.85 -8.74
N PRO A 141 17.37 18.42 -9.79
CA PRO A 141 17.06 18.82 -11.16
C PRO A 141 15.77 18.23 -11.70
N LEU A 142 15.31 17.10 -11.15
CA LEU A 142 14.09 16.41 -11.61
C LEU A 142 12.82 17.00 -10.99
N ARG A 143 12.89 17.67 -9.82
CA ARG A 143 11.74 18.22 -9.10
C ARG A 143 10.84 19.10 -9.97
N ARG A 144 11.42 19.87 -10.91
CA ARG A 144 10.68 20.73 -11.85
C ARG A 144 9.68 19.97 -12.74
N PHE A 145 9.87 18.65 -12.91
CA PHE A 145 8.98 17.79 -13.70
C PHE A 145 7.82 17.23 -12.88
N PHE A 146 7.86 17.41 -11.55
CA PHE A 146 6.91 16.85 -10.60
C PHE A 146 6.16 17.92 -9.78
N PRO A 147 5.51 18.91 -10.43
CA PRO A 147 4.65 19.85 -9.72
C PRO A 147 3.45 19.10 -9.13
N SER A 148 2.72 19.73 -8.20
CA SER A 148 1.62 19.07 -7.46
C SER A 148 0.52 18.56 -8.38
N VAL A 149 0.28 19.20 -9.53
CA VAL A 149 -0.67 18.71 -10.53
C VAL A 149 -0.25 17.37 -11.14
N VAL A 150 1.05 17.17 -11.40
CA VAL A 150 1.58 15.90 -11.94
C VAL A 150 1.56 14.82 -10.87
N THR A 151 2.12 15.10 -9.68
CA THR A 151 2.15 14.15 -8.56
C THR A 151 0.74 13.74 -8.15
N GLY A 152 -0.18 14.70 -8.05
CA GLY A 152 -1.58 14.44 -7.73
C GLY A 152 -2.29 13.59 -8.79
N THR A 153 -2.01 13.82 -10.08
CA THR A 153 -2.57 13.00 -11.18
C THR A 153 -2.06 11.56 -11.10
N VAL A 154 -0.79 11.36 -10.78
CA VAL A 154 -0.19 10.03 -10.59
C VAL A 154 -0.85 9.31 -9.41
N VAL A 155 -0.92 9.96 -8.24
CA VAL A 155 -1.55 9.39 -7.04
C VAL A 155 -3.03 9.07 -7.29
N LEU A 156 -3.75 9.96 -7.96
CA LEU A 156 -5.15 9.73 -8.36
C LEU A 156 -5.29 8.50 -9.26
N SER A 157 -4.40 8.35 -10.25
CA SER A 157 -4.42 7.21 -11.17
C SER A 157 -4.12 5.88 -10.47
N ILE A 158 -3.22 5.88 -9.46
CA ILE A 158 -2.96 4.72 -8.60
C ILE A 158 -4.25 4.32 -7.88
N GLY A 159 -4.88 5.26 -7.18
CA GLY A 159 -6.11 4.99 -6.44
C GLY A 159 -7.24 4.44 -7.33
N LEU A 160 -7.49 5.06 -8.48
CA LEU A 160 -8.51 4.60 -9.45
C LEU A 160 -8.22 3.19 -9.98
N SER A 161 -6.97 2.89 -10.31
CA SER A 161 -6.59 1.56 -10.80
C SER A 161 -6.78 0.47 -9.74
N LEU A 162 -6.58 0.81 -8.48
CA LEU A 162 -6.68 -0.12 -7.36
C LEU A 162 -8.12 -0.36 -6.89
N ILE A 163 -9.07 0.54 -7.17
CA ILE A 163 -10.49 0.34 -6.83
C ILE A 163 -11.02 -0.96 -7.43
N ALA A 164 -10.69 -1.26 -8.70
CA ALA A 164 -11.10 -2.52 -9.34
C ALA A 164 -10.55 -3.74 -8.60
N VAL A 165 -9.31 -3.68 -8.11
CA VAL A 165 -8.69 -4.75 -7.30
C VAL A 165 -9.43 -4.91 -5.96
N GLY A 166 -9.77 -3.79 -5.32
CA GLY A 166 -10.56 -3.78 -4.08
C GLY A 166 -11.94 -4.43 -4.25
N ILE A 167 -12.64 -4.10 -5.34
CA ILE A 167 -13.96 -4.68 -5.66
C ILE A 167 -13.86 -6.18 -5.98
N ASN A 168 -12.80 -6.62 -6.66
CA ASN A 168 -12.57 -8.06 -6.86
C ASN A 168 -12.40 -8.80 -5.54
N SER A 169 -11.65 -8.24 -4.59
CA SER A 169 -11.52 -8.80 -3.25
C SER A 169 -12.84 -8.76 -2.48
N PHE A 170 -13.61 -7.67 -2.61
CA PHE A 170 -14.95 -7.49 -2.01
C PHE A 170 -15.90 -8.60 -2.43
N GLY A 171 -15.83 -9.06 -3.67
CA GLY A 171 -16.60 -10.20 -4.19
C GLY A 171 -16.11 -11.57 -3.70
N GLY A 172 -15.09 -11.66 -2.85
CA GLY A 172 -14.54 -12.92 -2.36
C GLY A 172 -13.22 -13.34 -3.01
N GLY A 173 -12.66 -12.52 -3.90
CA GLY A 173 -11.41 -12.77 -4.62
C GLY A 173 -11.62 -13.27 -6.04
N PHE A 174 -10.94 -12.63 -6.99
CA PHE A 174 -11.04 -12.97 -8.41
C PHE A 174 -10.66 -14.44 -8.67
N LYS A 175 -11.48 -15.15 -9.44
CA LYS A 175 -11.37 -16.59 -9.76
C LYS A 175 -11.67 -17.56 -8.61
N THR A 176 -12.15 -17.13 -7.46
CA THR A 176 -12.68 -18.05 -6.45
C THR A 176 -14.00 -18.68 -6.96
N LYS A 177 -14.30 -19.89 -6.49
CA LYS A 177 -15.48 -20.63 -6.96
C LYS A 177 -16.80 -20.00 -6.52
N ASP A 178 -16.78 -19.20 -5.46
CA ASP A 178 -17.90 -18.45 -4.89
C ASP A 178 -17.77 -16.92 -5.10
N PHE A 179 -17.00 -16.50 -6.11
CA PHE A 179 -16.87 -15.09 -6.46
C PHE A 179 -18.24 -14.45 -6.74
N GLY A 180 -18.49 -13.30 -6.10
CA GLY A 180 -19.75 -12.57 -6.24
C GLY A 180 -20.94 -13.19 -5.51
N SER A 181 -20.73 -14.21 -4.65
CA SER A 181 -21.81 -14.75 -3.82
C SER A 181 -22.38 -13.69 -2.88
N MET A 182 -23.66 -13.84 -2.52
CA MET A 182 -24.33 -12.91 -1.62
C MET A 182 -23.69 -12.87 -0.23
N GLU A 183 -23.11 -13.99 0.21
CA GLU A 183 -22.35 -14.07 1.46
C GLU A 183 -21.09 -13.21 1.41
N ASN A 184 -20.32 -13.29 0.31
CA ASN A 184 -19.13 -12.46 0.12
C ASN A 184 -19.49 -10.98 0.00
N LEU A 185 -20.48 -10.63 -0.82
CA LEU A 185 -20.95 -9.26 -0.99
C LEU A 185 -21.50 -8.68 0.31
N GLY A 186 -22.29 -9.46 1.04
CA GLY A 186 -22.83 -9.06 2.34
C GLY A 186 -21.75 -8.81 3.38
N LEU A 187 -20.75 -9.70 3.44
CA LEU A 187 -19.63 -9.55 4.38
C LEU A 187 -18.75 -8.34 4.04
N GLY A 188 -18.43 -8.12 2.77
CA GLY A 188 -17.68 -6.95 2.32
C GLY A 188 -18.42 -5.64 2.59
N LEU A 189 -19.73 -5.59 2.32
CA LEU A 189 -20.59 -4.44 2.61
C LEU A 189 -20.70 -4.17 4.12
N PHE A 190 -20.85 -5.21 4.93
CA PHE A 190 -20.85 -5.07 6.39
C PHE A 190 -19.57 -4.42 6.90
N VAL A 191 -18.39 -4.90 6.45
CA VAL A 191 -17.10 -4.33 6.82
C VAL A 191 -17.03 -2.84 6.42
N LEU A 192 -17.41 -2.50 5.19
CA LEU A 192 -17.42 -1.11 4.72
C LEU A 192 -18.32 -0.21 5.57
N ILE A 193 -19.55 -0.66 5.90
CA ILE A 193 -20.47 0.09 6.76
C ILE A 193 -19.86 0.30 8.14
N VAL A 194 -19.27 -0.73 8.75
CA VAL A 194 -18.62 -0.61 10.07
C VAL A 194 -17.49 0.42 10.02
N ILE A 195 -16.64 0.38 8.97
CA ILE A 195 -15.58 1.40 8.77
C ILE A 195 -16.16 2.81 8.73
N LEU A 196 -17.22 3.02 7.95
CA LEU A 196 -17.87 4.34 7.84
C LEU A 196 -18.47 4.79 9.18
N CYS A 197 -19.11 3.89 9.91
CA CYS A 197 -19.65 4.18 11.25
C CYS A 197 -18.55 4.61 12.23
N PHE A 198 -17.41 3.91 12.27
CA PHE A 198 -16.29 4.32 13.12
C PHE A 198 -15.65 5.61 12.64
N LYS A 199 -15.45 5.79 11.35
CA LYS A 199 -14.78 6.96 10.77
C LYS A 199 -15.55 8.26 11.03
N HIS A 200 -16.88 8.24 10.91
CA HIS A 200 -17.73 9.42 11.03
C HIS A 200 -18.48 9.50 12.36
N GLY A 201 -18.77 8.36 13.01
CA GLY A 201 -19.49 8.31 14.28
C GLY A 201 -18.60 8.47 15.50
N THR A 202 -17.26 8.34 15.35
CA THR A 202 -16.30 8.45 16.45
C THR A 202 -15.26 9.54 16.17
N LYS A 203 -14.41 9.84 17.16
CA LYS A 203 -13.32 10.81 17.06
C LYS A 203 -12.00 10.25 17.56
N GLY A 204 -10.88 10.87 17.15
CA GLY A 204 -9.54 10.51 17.61
C GLY A 204 -9.14 9.09 17.21
N PHE A 205 -8.63 8.31 18.13
CA PHE A 205 -8.09 6.97 17.89
C PHE A 205 -9.06 6.03 17.16
N PHE A 206 -10.33 5.99 17.54
CA PHE A 206 -11.32 5.10 16.92
C PHE A 206 -11.63 5.47 15.47
N SER A 207 -11.73 6.76 15.19
CA SER A 207 -11.94 7.25 13.81
C SER A 207 -10.73 6.97 12.91
N SER A 208 -9.50 7.19 13.41
CA SER A 208 -8.27 6.94 12.66
C SER A 208 -8.01 5.45 12.41
N SER A 209 -8.40 4.60 13.36
CA SER A 209 -8.24 3.15 13.28
C SER A 209 -9.49 2.44 12.72
N SER A 210 -10.41 3.16 12.10
CA SER A 210 -11.71 2.65 11.62
C SER A 210 -11.58 1.42 10.71
N ILE A 211 -10.57 1.37 9.85
CA ILE A 211 -10.31 0.24 8.95
C ILE A 211 -10.01 -1.04 9.75
N LEU A 212 -9.16 -0.92 10.79
CA LEU A 212 -8.85 -2.05 11.66
C LEU A 212 -10.10 -2.56 12.39
N PHE A 213 -10.93 -1.66 12.95
CA PHE A 213 -12.18 -2.04 13.61
C PHE A 213 -13.18 -2.69 12.64
N GLY A 214 -13.25 -2.21 11.41
CA GLY A 214 -14.04 -2.84 10.36
C GLY A 214 -13.59 -4.28 10.07
N ILE A 215 -12.28 -4.51 10.00
CA ILE A 215 -11.72 -5.85 9.79
C ILE A 215 -12.00 -6.76 10.98
N ILE A 216 -11.79 -6.28 12.21
CA ILE A 216 -12.12 -7.06 13.42
C ILE A 216 -13.61 -7.47 13.41
N ALA A 217 -14.50 -6.52 13.11
CA ALA A 217 -15.92 -6.82 12.96
C ALA A 217 -16.19 -7.83 11.84
N GLY A 218 -15.48 -7.71 10.72
CA GLY A 218 -15.54 -8.65 9.60
C GLY A 218 -15.09 -10.06 9.97
N TYR A 219 -14.02 -10.20 10.77
CA TYR A 219 -13.62 -11.50 11.32
C TYR A 219 -14.69 -12.12 12.21
N ILE A 220 -15.28 -11.32 13.12
CA ILE A 220 -16.35 -11.76 13.99
C ILE A 220 -17.57 -12.22 13.15
N ALA A 221 -17.95 -11.43 12.14
CA ALA A 221 -19.04 -11.78 11.25
C ALA A 221 -18.76 -13.07 10.46
N ALA A 222 -17.56 -13.22 9.90
CA ALA A 222 -17.16 -14.44 9.18
C ALA A 222 -17.15 -15.68 10.10
N PHE A 223 -16.70 -15.51 11.37
CA PHE A 223 -16.76 -16.56 12.38
C PHE A 223 -18.21 -16.98 12.68
N ILE A 224 -19.10 -16.02 12.91
CA ILE A 224 -20.54 -16.30 13.14
C ILE A 224 -21.16 -16.96 11.91
N MET A 225 -20.86 -16.49 10.70
CA MET A 225 -21.32 -17.11 9.46
C MET A 225 -20.88 -18.57 9.37
N GLY A 226 -19.65 -18.90 9.78
CA GLY A 226 -19.14 -20.27 9.82
C GLY A 226 -19.88 -21.19 10.78
N MET A 227 -20.55 -20.65 11.81
CA MET A 227 -21.39 -21.44 12.72
C MET A 227 -22.83 -21.62 12.23
N VAL A 228 -23.34 -20.69 11.42
CA VAL A 228 -24.76 -20.63 11.04
C VAL A 228 -24.99 -21.05 9.59
N LEU A 229 -24.06 -20.76 8.68
CA LEU A 229 -24.20 -20.98 7.24
C LEU A 229 -23.40 -22.22 6.77
N PRO A 230 -23.80 -22.85 5.66
CA PRO A 230 -23.02 -23.93 5.06
C PRO A 230 -21.64 -23.44 4.63
N THR A 231 -20.58 -24.03 5.17
CA THR A 231 -19.18 -23.69 4.89
C THR A 231 -18.66 -24.22 3.55
N THR A 232 -19.42 -25.17 2.96
CA THR A 232 -19.10 -25.77 1.66
C THR A 232 -20.09 -25.34 0.59
N GLY A 233 -19.64 -25.27 -0.63
CA GLY A 233 -20.46 -25.07 -1.82
C GLY A 233 -20.20 -26.19 -2.82
N VAL A 234 -21.05 -26.30 -3.83
CA VAL A 234 -20.92 -27.27 -4.92
C VAL A 234 -20.93 -26.51 -6.23
N THR A 235 -19.92 -26.76 -7.08
CA THR A 235 -19.84 -26.17 -8.41
C THR A 235 -20.91 -26.79 -9.35
N ALA A 236 -21.18 -26.12 -10.47
CA ALA A 236 -22.05 -26.66 -11.53
C ALA A 236 -21.62 -28.06 -12.05
N LYS A 237 -20.35 -28.41 -11.86
CA LYS A 237 -19.79 -29.74 -12.22
C LYS A 237 -19.85 -30.75 -11.06
N GLY A 238 -20.55 -30.46 -9.95
CA GLY A 238 -20.67 -31.36 -8.81
C GLY A 238 -19.45 -31.42 -7.87
N VAL A 239 -18.45 -30.57 -8.05
CA VAL A 239 -17.26 -30.55 -7.19
C VAL A 239 -17.52 -29.71 -5.95
N THR A 240 -17.38 -30.33 -4.77
CA THR A 240 -17.46 -29.65 -3.47
C THR A 240 -16.23 -28.76 -3.25
N PHE A 241 -16.42 -27.59 -2.66
CA PHE A 241 -15.34 -26.67 -2.29
C PHE A 241 -15.67 -25.95 -0.97
N THR A 242 -14.64 -25.50 -0.26
CA THR A 242 -14.81 -24.63 0.91
C THR A 242 -15.02 -23.20 0.43
N LYS A 243 -16.01 -22.50 0.98
CA LYS A 243 -16.30 -21.11 0.62
C LYS A 243 -15.16 -20.18 1.06
N SER A 244 -14.92 -19.12 0.30
CA SER A 244 -13.75 -18.22 0.47
C SER A 244 -13.77 -17.39 1.75
N TRP A 245 -14.93 -17.23 2.37
CA TRP A 245 -15.09 -16.50 3.63
C TRP A 245 -14.88 -17.37 4.89
N VAL A 246 -14.66 -18.67 4.77
CA VAL A 246 -14.47 -19.60 5.90
C VAL A 246 -13.07 -19.44 6.48
N LEU A 247 -13.01 -19.23 7.81
CA LEU A 247 -11.76 -19.05 8.55
C LEU A 247 -11.08 -20.38 8.85
N ASN A 248 -9.80 -20.52 8.48
CA ASN A 248 -9.00 -21.71 8.81
C ASN A 248 -8.18 -21.47 10.08
N TRP A 249 -8.78 -21.73 11.23
CA TRP A 249 -8.15 -21.50 12.54
C TRP A 249 -6.96 -22.43 12.84
N ASP A 250 -6.82 -23.56 12.15
CA ASP A 250 -5.69 -24.47 12.34
C ASP A 250 -4.36 -23.82 12.02
N LYS A 251 -4.33 -22.90 11.05
CA LYS A 251 -3.13 -22.11 10.75
C LYS A 251 -2.68 -21.27 11.94
N VAL A 252 -3.62 -20.63 12.63
CA VAL A 252 -3.33 -19.79 13.80
C VAL A 252 -2.95 -20.64 15.01
N ALA A 253 -3.64 -21.77 15.22
CA ALA A 253 -3.35 -22.67 16.32
C ALA A 253 -1.92 -23.22 16.25
N ASN A 254 -1.50 -23.64 15.05
CA ASN A 254 -0.19 -24.24 14.81
C ASN A 254 0.96 -23.23 14.67
N ALA A 255 0.70 -21.93 14.52
CA ALA A 255 1.72 -20.90 14.44
C ALA A 255 2.42 -20.68 15.80
N GLY A 256 3.72 -20.44 15.75
CA GLY A 256 4.55 -20.15 16.94
C GLY A 256 4.22 -18.80 17.59
N TRP A 257 4.77 -18.56 18.77
CA TRP A 257 4.64 -17.28 19.47
C TRP A 257 5.76 -16.29 19.16
N PHE A 258 6.91 -16.79 18.74
CA PHE A 258 8.09 -15.98 18.42
C PHE A 258 8.84 -16.57 17.24
N ALA A 259 9.20 -15.72 16.28
CA ALA A 259 10.14 -16.05 15.21
C ALA A 259 10.89 -14.78 14.79
N VAL A 260 12.11 -14.96 14.33
CA VAL A 260 12.92 -13.92 13.70
C VAL A 260 12.55 -13.77 12.21
N PRO A 261 12.81 -12.63 11.60
CA PRO A 261 12.57 -12.45 10.17
C PRO A 261 13.43 -13.42 9.35
N GLU A 262 12.80 -14.06 8.37
CA GLU A 262 13.45 -14.99 7.46
C GLU A 262 14.10 -14.22 6.32
N PHE A 263 15.40 -14.44 6.14
CA PHE A 263 16.16 -13.84 5.05
C PHE A 263 16.07 -14.74 3.82
N MET A 264 15.76 -14.15 2.67
CA MET A 264 15.57 -14.84 1.38
C MET A 264 14.61 -16.05 1.48
N PRO A 265 13.36 -15.83 1.94
CA PRO A 265 12.38 -16.92 2.07
C PRO A 265 11.95 -17.51 0.72
N VAL A 266 12.29 -16.85 -0.38
CA VAL A 266 12.11 -17.30 -1.76
C VAL A 266 13.39 -17.08 -2.56
N ASP A 267 13.62 -17.91 -3.57
CA ASP A 267 14.73 -17.73 -4.50
C ASP A 267 14.55 -16.44 -5.31
N ILE A 268 15.60 -15.62 -5.35
CA ILE A 268 15.59 -14.36 -6.08
C ILE A 268 15.94 -14.66 -7.56
N ILE A 269 15.05 -14.26 -8.46
CA ILE A 269 15.20 -14.47 -9.90
C ILE A 269 15.30 -13.13 -10.62
N PHE A 270 16.36 -12.93 -11.40
CA PHE A 270 16.53 -11.73 -12.22
C PHE A 270 16.04 -11.99 -13.65
N ASP A 271 14.88 -11.46 -14.00
CA ASP A 271 14.26 -11.57 -15.32
C ASP A 271 13.92 -10.19 -15.88
N MET A 272 14.40 -9.87 -17.06
CA MET A 272 14.17 -8.56 -17.69
C MET A 272 12.69 -8.28 -17.96
N ARG A 273 11.87 -9.31 -18.11
CA ARG A 273 10.40 -9.16 -18.29
C ARG A 273 9.73 -8.62 -17.02
N ALA A 274 10.33 -8.84 -15.85
CA ALA A 274 9.89 -8.28 -14.59
C ALA A 274 10.62 -6.95 -14.28
N ILE A 275 11.94 -6.90 -14.49
CA ILE A 275 12.79 -5.75 -14.11
C ILE A 275 12.36 -4.47 -14.83
N ILE A 276 12.15 -4.52 -16.15
CA ILE A 276 11.84 -3.31 -16.93
C ILE A 276 10.56 -2.60 -16.46
N PRO A 277 9.38 -3.27 -16.41
CA PRO A 277 8.15 -2.60 -15.97
C PRO A 277 8.22 -2.18 -14.49
N VAL A 278 8.91 -2.94 -13.65
CA VAL A 278 9.08 -2.60 -12.24
C VAL A 278 9.97 -1.38 -12.05
N CYS A 279 11.09 -1.26 -12.78
CA CYS A 279 11.92 -0.04 -12.76
C CYS A 279 11.15 1.21 -13.21
N ILE A 280 10.27 1.09 -14.21
CA ILE A 280 9.41 2.20 -14.64
C ILE A 280 8.42 2.56 -13.51
N MET A 281 7.86 1.56 -12.83
CA MET A 281 6.97 1.82 -11.70
C MET A 281 7.70 2.51 -10.54
N PHE A 282 8.99 2.24 -10.32
CA PHE A 282 9.80 2.94 -9.32
C PHE A 282 10.00 4.43 -9.64
N ILE A 283 9.96 4.85 -10.89
CA ILE A 283 9.89 6.29 -11.23
C ILE A 283 8.57 6.89 -10.75
N VAL A 284 7.49 6.14 -10.88
CA VAL A 284 6.15 6.57 -10.45
C VAL A 284 6.07 6.68 -8.93
N THR A 285 6.63 5.71 -8.19
CA THR A 285 6.66 5.77 -6.71
C THR A 285 7.58 6.86 -6.18
N ALA A 286 8.68 7.17 -6.85
CA ALA A 286 9.48 8.34 -6.53
C ALA A 286 8.65 9.65 -6.59
N VAL A 287 7.78 9.77 -7.61
CA VAL A 287 6.85 10.91 -7.73
C VAL A 287 5.81 10.91 -6.60
N GLU A 288 5.25 9.75 -6.26
CA GLU A 288 4.32 9.56 -5.14
C GLU A 288 4.97 10.00 -3.82
N THR A 289 6.16 9.52 -3.53
CA THR A 289 6.91 9.84 -2.30
C THR A 289 7.23 11.35 -2.20
N VAL A 290 7.59 12.01 -3.30
CA VAL A 290 7.76 13.47 -3.34
C VAL A 290 6.45 14.19 -2.98
N GLY A 291 5.32 13.73 -3.52
CA GLY A 291 3.99 14.27 -3.22
C GLY A 291 3.62 14.09 -1.75
N ASP A 292 3.81 12.90 -1.21
CA ASP A 292 3.48 12.56 0.17
C ASP A 292 4.33 13.34 1.18
N ILE A 293 5.65 13.42 0.97
CA ILE A 293 6.55 14.21 1.82
C ILE A 293 6.14 15.68 1.78
N SER A 294 5.90 16.25 0.59
CA SER A 294 5.42 17.64 0.47
C SER A 294 4.08 17.82 1.20
N GLY A 295 3.16 16.85 1.06
CA GLY A 295 1.87 16.87 1.75
C GLY A 295 1.98 16.85 3.28
N VAL A 296 2.86 16.02 3.83
CA VAL A 296 3.10 15.93 5.27
C VAL A 296 3.79 17.18 5.81
N MET A 297 4.79 17.71 5.08
CA MET A 297 5.52 18.90 5.52
C MET A 297 4.62 20.14 5.54
N GLU A 298 3.83 20.35 4.49
CA GLU A 298 2.87 21.45 4.44
C GLU A 298 1.70 21.24 5.39
N GLY A 299 1.09 20.04 5.38
CA GLY A 299 -0.06 19.72 6.20
C GLY A 299 0.23 19.65 7.70
N GLY A 300 1.41 19.16 8.06
CA GLY A 300 1.81 18.94 9.47
C GLY A 300 2.66 20.05 10.06
N LEU A 301 3.72 20.45 9.33
CA LEU A 301 4.72 21.42 9.80
C LEU A 301 4.54 22.82 9.22
N GLU A 302 3.54 23.03 8.35
CA GLU A 302 3.18 24.33 7.75
C GLU A 302 4.35 25.00 7.00
N ARG A 303 5.22 24.17 6.38
CA ARG A 303 6.34 24.62 5.56
C ARG A 303 6.55 23.69 4.37
N GLU A 304 7.23 24.20 3.35
CA GLU A 304 7.65 23.37 2.22
C GLU A 304 8.74 22.36 2.63
N ALA A 305 8.74 21.23 1.94
CA ALA A 305 9.81 20.24 2.05
C ALA A 305 11.09 20.78 1.38
N THR A 306 12.23 20.58 2.04
CA THR A 306 13.54 20.93 1.48
C THR A 306 14.01 19.88 0.46
N ASP A 307 14.91 20.26 -0.46
CA ASP A 307 15.50 19.32 -1.42
C ASP A 307 16.18 18.12 -0.73
N LYS A 308 16.76 18.32 0.47
CA LYS A 308 17.39 17.24 1.24
C LYS A 308 16.37 16.26 1.81
N GLU A 309 15.24 16.76 2.30
CA GLU A 309 14.15 15.94 2.84
C GLU A 309 13.53 15.09 1.73
N LEU A 310 13.27 15.69 0.58
CA LEU A 310 12.73 14.99 -0.60
C LEU A 310 13.72 13.94 -1.11
N ALA A 311 14.99 14.33 -1.33
CA ALA A 311 16.02 13.42 -1.80
C ALA A 311 16.25 12.26 -0.85
N GLY A 312 16.43 12.55 0.45
CA GLY A 312 16.60 11.52 1.49
C GLY A 312 15.40 10.59 1.59
N GLY A 313 14.19 11.12 1.41
CA GLY A 313 12.95 10.34 1.39
C GLY A 313 12.88 9.36 0.24
N VAL A 314 13.17 9.80 -0.98
CA VAL A 314 13.18 8.94 -2.19
C VAL A 314 14.33 7.91 -2.12
N ILE A 315 15.51 8.29 -1.61
CA ILE A 315 16.60 7.34 -1.37
C ILE A 315 16.17 6.25 -0.40
N CYS A 316 15.47 6.61 0.68
CA CYS A 316 14.97 5.66 1.66
C CYS A 316 13.86 4.76 1.08
N ASP A 317 13.00 5.29 0.24
CA ASP A 317 11.96 4.55 -0.47
C ASP A 317 12.59 3.45 -1.35
N GLY A 318 13.51 3.84 -2.23
CA GLY A 318 14.17 2.92 -3.13
C GLY A 318 15.06 1.89 -2.41
N LEU A 319 16.01 2.33 -1.57
CA LEU A 319 16.89 1.40 -0.86
C LEU A 319 16.13 0.54 0.16
N GLY A 320 15.09 1.10 0.80
CA GLY A 320 14.18 0.35 1.66
C GLY A 320 13.41 -0.74 0.91
N SER A 321 13.02 -0.47 -0.35
CA SER A 321 12.38 -1.45 -1.24
C SER A 321 13.34 -2.57 -1.65
N SER A 322 14.60 -2.24 -1.98
CA SER A 322 15.63 -3.26 -2.25
C SER A 322 15.88 -4.14 -1.03
N PHE A 323 15.97 -3.52 0.15
CA PHE A 323 16.12 -4.23 1.41
C PHE A 323 14.91 -5.11 1.73
N ALA A 324 13.69 -4.61 1.51
CA ALA A 324 12.46 -5.37 1.69
C ALA A 324 12.43 -6.64 0.83
N ALA A 325 12.83 -6.54 -0.43
CA ALA A 325 12.83 -7.66 -1.37
C ALA A 325 13.78 -8.80 -0.95
N LEU A 326 14.86 -8.50 -0.23
CA LEU A 326 15.74 -9.54 0.35
C LEU A 326 15.04 -10.37 1.44
N PHE A 327 13.97 -9.84 2.03
CA PHE A 327 13.13 -10.54 2.99
C PHE A 327 11.82 -11.05 2.39
N GLY A 328 11.72 -11.09 1.05
CA GLY A 328 10.51 -11.53 0.35
C GLY A 328 9.34 -10.55 0.45
N VAL A 329 9.59 -9.30 0.87
CA VAL A 329 8.57 -8.26 1.00
C VAL A 329 8.51 -7.43 -0.27
N LEU A 330 7.30 -7.07 -0.70
CA LEU A 330 7.09 -6.17 -1.83
C LEU A 330 7.65 -4.77 -1.53
N PRO A 331 7.93 -3.94 -2.56
CA PRO A 331 8.51 -2.62 -2.37
C PRO A 331 7.81 -1.78 -1.31
N ASN A 332 8.58 -1.04 -0.54
CA ASN A 332 8.07 -0.07 0.42
C ASN A 332 7.84 1.29 -0.25
N THR A 333 6.93 2.08 0.30
CA THR A 333 6.69 3.48 -0.06
C THR A 333 6.15 4.25 1.12
N SER A 334 6.06 5.57 0.98
CA SER A 334 5.34 6.43 1.90
C SER A 334 3.82 6.12 1.88
N PHE A 335 3.16 6.23 3.03
CA PHE A 335 1.72 5.97 3.13
C PHE A 335 0.91 7.26 3.00
N SER A 336 0.28 7.47 1.84
CA SER A 336 -0.55 8.65 1.56
C SER A 336 -1.74 8.82 2.52
N GLN A 337 -2.25 7.73 3.11
CA GLN A 337 -3.29 7.80 4.14
C GLN A 337 -2.80 8.51 5.40
N ASN A 338 -1.51 8.34 5.75
CA ASN A 338 -0.91 9.00 6.91
C ASN A 338 -0.68 10.49 6.65
N VAL A 339 -0.51 10.92 5.40
CA VAL A 339 -0.47 12.35 5.04
C VAL A 339 -1.76 13.06 5.47
N GLY A 340 -2.91 12.48 5.14
CA GLY A 340 -4.21 12.98 5.57
C GLY A 340 -4.38 12.99 7.10
N LEU A 341 -3.86 11.95 7.78
CA LEU A 341 -3.91 11.87 9.23
C LEU A 341 -3.06 12.96 9.90
N VAL A 342 -1.83 13.18 9.41
CA VAL A 342 -0.96 14.27 9.88
C VAL A 342 -1.61 15.64 9.65
N ALA A 343 -2.18 15.88 8.47
CA ALA A 343 -2.85 17.13 8.15
C ALA A 343 -4.03 17.45 9.10
N MET A 344 -4.79 16.41 9.51
CA MET A 344 -5.92 16.55 10.41
C MET A 344 -5.51 16.67 11.89
N THR A 345 -4.55 15.87 12.33
CA THR A 345 -4.17 15.79 13.75
C THR A 345 -3.04 16.73 14.12
N LYS A 346 -2.26 17.17 13.14
CA LYS A 346 -1.02 17.95 13.33
C LYS A 346 0.03 17.23 14.18
N VAL A 347 -0.13 15.92 14.37
CA VAL A 347 0.84 15.09 15.10
C VAL A 347 2.01 14.78 14.19
N VAL A 348 3.15 15.40 14.45
CA VAL A 348 4.37 15.31 13.64
C VAL A 348 5.58 14.82 14.42
N ASN A 349 5.44 14.56 15.71
CA ASN A 349 6.55 14.19 16.58
C ASN A 349 7.17 12.85 16.15
N ARG A 350 8.46 12.88 15.77
CA ARG A 350 9.15 11.66 15.30
C ARG A 350 9.29 10.59 16.36
N PHE A 351 9.39 10.96 17.65
CA PHE A 351 9.46 9.98 18.74
C PHE A 351 8.13 9.23 18.89
N ALA A 352 7.00 9.94 18.78
CA ALA A 352 5.68 9.31 18.77
C ALA A 352 5.53 8.35 17.58
N LEU A 353 5.90 8.78 16.37
CA LEU A 353 5.84 7.93 15.17
C LEU A 353 6.77 6.71 15.31
N ALA A 354 7.96 6.90 15.90
CA ALA A 354 8.90 5.80 16.14
C ALA A 354 8.34 4.73 17.08
N THR A 355 7.53 5.10 18.09
CA THR A 355 6.86 4.08 18.95
C THR A 355 5.92 3.21 18.15
N GLY A 356 5.24 3.77 17.13
CA GLY A 356 4.43 3.01 16.20
C GLY A 356 5.27 2.06 15.32
N ALA A 357 6.40 2.54 14.81
CA ALA A 357 7.32 1.70 14.03
C ALA A 357 7.88 0.53 14.85
N VAL A 358 8.25 0.77 16.12
CA VAL A 358 8.66 -0.29 17.05
C VAL A 358 7.52 -1.28 17.30
N PHE A 359 6.28 -0.80 17.42
CA PHE A 359 5.12 -1.69 17.55
C PHE A 359 4.96 -2.61 16.33
N LEU A 360 5.15 -2.10 15.09
CA LEU A 360 5.14 -2.94 13.88
C LEU A 360 6.20 -4.04 13.95
N ILE A 361 7.43 -3.69 14.35
CA ILE A 361 8.52 -4.67 14.50
C ILE A 361 8.13 -5.75 15.51
N LEU A 362 7.59 -5.36 16.66
CA LEU A 362 7.15 -6.30 17.69
C LEU A 362 6.01 -7.21 17.18
N CYS A 363 5.03 -6.66 16.44
CA CYS A 363 3.98 -7.46 15.82
C CYS A 363 4.55 -8.48 14.82
N GLY A 364 5.56 -8.09 14.03
CA GLY A 364 6.20 -8.97 13.08
C GLY A 364 7.01 -10.11 13.73
N LEU A 365 7.43 -9.98 14.98
CA LEU A 365 8.10 -11.06 15.72
C LEU A 365 7.14 -12.14 16.23
N ILE A 366 5.82 -11.94 16.08
CA ILE A 366 4.79 -12.86 16.56
C ILE A 366 4.12 -13.57 15.38
N PRO A 367 4.53 -14.84 15.01
CA PRO A 367 3.96 -15.59 13.89
C PRO A 367 2.43 -15.76 13.95
N LYS A 368 1.86 -15.84 15.15
CA LYS A 368 0.40 -15.93 15.33
C LYS A 368 -0.35 -14.73 14.73
N LEU A 369 0.23 -13.53 14.78
CA LEU A 369 -0.37 -12.35 14.13
C LEU A 369 -0.30 -12.45 12.60
N GLY A 370 0.82 -12.92 12.06
CA GLY A 370 0.95 -13.22 10.62
C GLY A 370 -0.04 -14.29 10.17
N ALA A 371 -0.18 -15.36 10.95
CA ALA A 371 -1.15 -16.43 10.68
C ALA A 371 -2.59 -15.90 10.72
N LEU A 372 -2.94 -15.07 11.71
CA LEU A 372 -4.25 -14.42 11.80
C LEU A 372 -4.55 -13.61 10.55
N VAL A 373 -3.60 -12.80 10.09
CA VAL A 373 -3.77 -12.01 8.85
C VAL A 373 -3.89 -12.91 7.61
N SER A 374 -3.14 -14.02 7.55
CA SER A 374 -3.15 -14.93 6.40
C SER A 374 -4.48 -15.66 6.19
N ILE A 375 -5.30 -15.79 7.23
CA ILE A 375 -6.63 -16.42 7.14
C ILE A 375 -7.76 -15.42 6.86
N MET A 376 -7.41 -14.13 6.66
CA MET A 376 -8.42 -13.09 6.42
C MET A 376 -9.23 -13.39 5.16
N PRO A 377 -10.58 -13.46 5.26
CA PRO A 377 -11.43 -13.63 4.09
C PRO A 377 -11.20 -12.49 3.09
N GLN A 378 -11.15 -12.83 1.81
CA GLN A 378 -10.96 -11.83 0.74
C GLN A 378 -12.06 -10.75 0.75
N SER A 379 -13.29 -11.11 1.08
CA SER A 379 -14.41 -10.17 1.20
C SER A 379 -14.24 -9.18 2.35
N VAL A 380 -13.68 -9.60 3.49
CA VAL A 380 -13.29 -8.70 4.60
C VAL A 380 -12.19 -7.74 4.16
N LEU A 381 -11.14 -8.29 3.53
CA LEU A 381 -10.05 -7.49 2.94
C LEU A 381 -10.59 -6.49 1.92
N GLY A 382 -11.52 -6.93 1.06
CA GLY A 382 -12.12 -6.10 0.02
C GLY A 382 -12.94 -4.93 0.56
N GLY A 383 -13.73 -5.13 1.61
CA GLY A 383 -14.44 -4.06 2.30
C GLY A 383 -13.51 -2.97 2.82
N ALA A 384 -12.37 -3.36 3.40
CA ALA A 384 -11.33 -2.46 3.85
C ALA A 384 -10.56 -1.82 2.66
N ALA A 385 -10.21 -2.62 1.63
CA ALA A 385 -9.43 -2.17 0.48
C ALA A 385 -10.16 -1.09 -0.33
N VAL A 386 -11.47 -1.22 -0.52
CA VAL A 386 -12.28 -0.18 -1.18
C VAL A 386 -12.11 1.16 -0.47
N MET A 387 -12.19 1.18 0.87
CA MET A 387 -12.00 2.42 1.63
C MET A 387 -10.57 2.96 1.54
N MET A 388 -9.56 2.07 1.60
CA MET A 388 -8.15 2.46 1.50
C MET A 388 -7.82 3.05 0.13
N PHE A 389 -8.20 2.36 -0.95
CA PHE A 389 -7.90 2.81 -2.30
C PHE A 389 -8.66 4.07 -2.68
N SER A 390 -9.91 4.22 -2.21
CA SER A 390 -10.65 5.48 -2.34
C SER A 390 -9.98 6.63 -1.58
N SER A 391 -9.31 6.37 -0.46
CA SER A 391 -8.54 7.39 0.25
C SER A 391 -7.33 7.87 -0.56
N ILE A 392 -6.67 6.99 -1.32
CA ILE A 392 -5.60 7.37 -2.25
C ILE A 392 -6.13 8.29 -3.35
N VAL A 393 -7.32 7.98 -3.91
CA VAL A 393 -7.99 8.86 -4.89
C VAL A 393 -8.18 10.26 -4.31
N VAL A 394 -8.70 10.35 -3.08
CA VAL A 394 -8.91 11.65 -2.40
C VAL A 394 -7.60 12.39 -2.19
N SER A 395 -6.53 11.70 -1.78
CA SER A 395 -5.19 12.30 -1.65
C SER A 395 -4.68 12.88 -2.97
N GLY A 396 -4.87 12.16 -4.08
CA GLY A 396 -4.55 12.65 -5.42
C GLY A 396 -5.32 13.93 -5.78
N ILE A 397 -6.64 13.97 -5.48
CA ILE A 397 -7.47 15.17 -5.69
C ILE A 397 -6.94 16.34 -4.84
N GLN A 398 -6.60 16.10 -3.58
CA GLN A 398 -6.06 17.13 -2.69
C GLN A 398 -4.74 17.70 -3.22
N LEU A 399 -3.86 16.88 -3.76
CA LEU A 399 -2.61 17.34 -4.38
C LEU A 399 -2.87 18.19 -5.63
N ILE A 400 -3.77 17.75 -6.52
CA ILE A 400 -4.13 18.51 -7.74
C ILE A 400 -4.68 19.89 -7.39
N THR A 401 -5.51 19.96 -6.37
CA THR A 401 -6.19 21.22 -5.97
C THR A 401 -5.29 22.18 -5.19
N LYS A 402 -4.06 21.82 -4.86
CA LYS A 402 -3.06 22.76 -4.31
C LYS A 402 -2.64 23.84 -5.30
N GLU A 403 -2.64 23.52 -6.58
CA GLU A 403 -2.35 24.46 -7.64
C GLU A 403 -3.64 25.01 -8.25
N LYS A 404 -3.54 26.17 -8.89
CA LYS A 404 -4.68 26.72 -9.65
C LYS A 404 -5.06 25.76 -10.77
N LEU A 405 -6.33 25.49 -10.93
CA LEU A 405 -6.88 24.67 -12.01
C LEU A 405 -6.96 25.50 -13.30
N THR A 406 -5.79 25.88 -13.84
CA THR A 406 -5.72 26.57 -15.14
C THR A 406 -6.14 25.63 -16.27
N PRO A 407 -6.49 26.14 -17.46
CA PRO A 407 -6.79 25.30 -18.63
C PRO A 407 -5.66 24.32 -18.95
N ARG A 408 -4.38 24.73 -18.75
CA ARG A 408 -3.21 23.89 -18.89
C ARG A 408 -3.24 22.70 -17.90
N ASN A 409 -3.39 23.00 -16.61
CA ASN A 409 -3.39 22.00 -15.55
C ASN A 409 -4.55 21.02 -15.68
N LEU A 410 -5.76 21.53 -16.04
CA LEU A 410 -6.92 20.69 -16.33
C LEU A 410 -6.68 19.75 -17.52
N THR A 411 -5.99 20.23 -18.57
CA THR A 411 -5.63 19.39 -19.72
C THR A 411 -4.66 18.27 -19.33
N ILE A 412 -3.64 18.56 -18.51
CA ILE A 412 -2.71 17.55 -17.99
C ILE A 412 -3.48 16.44 -17.26
N VAL A 413 -4.33 16.82 -16.30
CA VAL A 413 -5.11 15.87 -15.52
C VAL A 413 -6.04 15.05 -16.41
N ALA A 414 -6.83 15.72 -17.26
CA ALA A 414 -7.85 15.07 -18.09
C ALA A 414 -7.25 14.06 -19.07
N VAL A 415 -6.20 14.45 -19.81
CA VAL A 415 -5.59 13.58 -20.82
C VAL A 415 -4.80 12.44 -20.16
N ALA A 416 -4.05 12.72 -19.08
CA ALA A 416 -3.31 11.70 -18.38
C ALA A 416 -4.22 10.61 -17.77
N LEU A 417 -5.31 11.03 -17.11
CA LEU A 417 -6.29 10.09 -16.57
C LEU A 417 -7.05 9.36 -17.68
N GLY A 418 -7.47 10.07 -18.74
CA GLY A 418 -8.18 9.47 -19.86
C GLY A 418 -7.37 8.37 -20.54
N VAL A 419 -6.09 8.64 -20.84
CA VAL A 419 -5.18 7.64 -21.42
C VAL A 419 -4.86 6.54 -20.42
N GLY A 420 -4.46 6.89 -19.19
CA GLY A 420 -4.07 5.91 -18.19
C GLY A 420 -5.20 4.97 -17.79
N TYR A 421 -6.29 5.51 -17.30
CA TYR A 421 -7.45 4.70 -16.90
C TYR A 421 -8.04 3.94 -18.10
N GLY A 422 -8.14 4.59 -19.27
CA GLY A 422 -8.65 3.96 -20.50
C GLY A 422 -7.84 2.75 -20.93
N MET A 423 -6.50 2.84 -20.91
CA MET A 423 -5.61 1.72 -21.22
C MET A 423 -5.69 0.62 -20.16
N GLY A 424 -5.73 0.98 -18.87
CA GLY A 424 -5.88 0.03 -17.78
C GLY A 424 -7.19 -0.75 -17.82
N ALA A 425 -8.29 -0.09 -18.19
CA ALA A 425 -9.61 -0.71 -18.35
C ALA A 425 -9.73 -1.59 -19.59
N ASN A 426 -8.91 -1.34 -20.62
CA ASN A 426 -8.96 -2.02 -21.92
C ASN A 426 -7.59 -2.58 -22.33
N PRO A 427 -7.05 -3.58 -21.62
CA PRO A 427 -5.71 -4.12 -21.91
C PRO A 427 -5.58 -4.69 -23.33
N GLY A 428 -6.69 -5.05 -23.97
CA GLY A 428 -6.75 -5.51 -25.35
C GLY A 428 -6.33 -4.48 -26.39
N ILE A 429 -6.29 -3.17 -26.07
CA ILE A 429 -5.86 -2.11 -26.99
C ILE A 429 -4.42 -2.31 -27.46
N LEU A 430 -3.61 -2.98 -26.66
CA LEU A 430 -2.21 -3.29 -26.96
C LEU A 430 -2.02 -4.66 -27.62
N ALA A 431 -3.09 -5.37 -28.03
CA ALA A 431 -3.00 -6.75 -28.56
C ALA A 431 -2.03 -6.89 -29.75
N HIS A 432 -1.90 -5.87 -30.57
CA HIS A 432 -1.00 -5.84 -31.73
C HIS A 432 0.28 -5.01 -31.54
N ALA A 433 0.47 -4.45 -30.32
CA ALA A 433 1.67 -3.67 -30.02
C ALA A 433 2.91 -4.58 -29.90
N PRO A 434 4.13 -4.05 -30.16
CA PRO A 434 5.38 -4.77 -29.90
C PRO A 434 5.46 -5.25 -28.44
N ALA A 435 6.19 -6.36 -28.22
CA ALA A 435 6.31 -6.97 -26.89
C ALA A 435 6.80 -5.99 -25.81
N ALA A 436 7.75 -5.11 -26.15
CA ALA A 436 8.26 -4.08 -25.23
C ALA A 436 7.17 -3.09 -24.83
N VAL A 437 6.29 -2.68 -25.74
CA VAL A 437 5.17 -1.76 -25.45
C VAL A 437 4.13 -2.45 -24.57
N LYS A 438 3.80 -3.71 -24.86
CA LYS A 438 2.91 -4.50 -24.00
C LYS A 438 3.46 -4.65 -22.59
N LEU A 439 4.76 -4.89 -22.47
CA LEU A 439 5.45 -5.08 -21.20
C LEU A 439 5.38 -3.81 -20.34
N ILE A 440 5.58 -2.64 -20.92
CA ILE A 440 5.62 -1.35 -20.22
C ILE A 440 4.20 -0.85 -19.90
N PHE A 441 3.28 -0.92 -20.85
CA PHE A 441 1.97 -0.27 -20.77
C PHE A 441 0.81 -1.23 -20.52
N GLY A 442 1.01 -2.54 -20.66
CA GLY A 442 -0.07 -3.53 -20.55
C GLY A 442 -0.41 -3.93 -19.11
N GLY A 443 0.44 -3.60 -18.14
CA GLY A 443 0.28 -4.07 -16.77
C GLY A 443 -0.71 -3.26 -15.93
N SER A 444 -0.77 -1.96 -16.13
CA SER A 444 -1.70 -1.08 -15.42
C SER A 444 -1.81 0.27 -16.13
N GLY A 445 -2.89 1.00 -15.85
CA GLY A 445 -3.06 2.36 -16.36
C GLY A 445 -2.19 3.42 -15.68
N ILE A 446 -1.46 3.06 -14.63
CA ILE A 446 -0.68 3.98 -13.80
C ILE A 446 0.53 4.52 -14.59
N VAL A 447 1.28 3.62 -15.24
CA VAL A 447 2.47 4.00 -16.02
C VAL A 447 2.12 4.94 -17.18
N PRO A 448 1.12 4.64 -18.06
CA PRO A 448 0.73 5.57 -19.10
C PRO A 448 0.19 6.91 -18.53
N ALA A 449 -0.57 6.90 -17.44
CA ALA A 449 -1.01 8.15 -16.81
C ALA A 449 0.16 9.02 -16.36
N ALA A 450 1.13 8.43 -15.67
CA ALA A 450 2.31 9.14 -15.18
C ALA A 450 3.15 9.73 -16.32
N LEU A 451 3.43 8.93 -17.35
CA LEU A 451 4.21 9.40 -18.51
C LEU A 451 3.51 10.52 -19.26
N VAL A 452 2.20 10.39 -19.50
CA VAL A 452 1.42 11.45 -20.15
C VAL A 452 1.40 12.72 -19.33
N ALA A 453 1.21 12.63 -18.00
CA ALA A 453 1.23 13.80 -17.12
C ALA A 453 2.58 14.53 -17.18
N ILE A 454 3.69 13.79 -17.10
CA ILE A 454 5.04 14.35 -17.17
C ILE A 454 5.31 14.99 -18.54
N ILE A 455 5.00 14.28 -19.63
CA ILE A 455 5.21 14.78 -21.01
C ILE A 455 4.41 16.06 -21.24
N LEU A 456 3.13 16.07 -20.89
CA LEU A 456 2.29 17.26 -21.07
C LEU A 456 2.77 18.44 -20.20
N ASN A 457 3.25 18.16 -19.00
CA ASN A 457 3.83 19.20 -18.16
C ASN A 457 5.09 19.85 -18.78
N ILE A 458 5.85 19.09 -19.58
CA ILE A 458 7.04 19.60 -20.27
C ILE A 458 6.67 20.35 -21.54
N VAL A 459 5.72 19.81 -22.32
CA VAL A 459 5.41 20.27 -23.69
C VAL A 459 4.42 21.43 -23.71
N LEU A 460 3.44 21.44 -22.80
CA LEU A 460 2.45 22.52 -22.79
C LEU A 460 3.08 23.82 -22.28
N PRO A 461 2.79 24.97 -22.95
CA PRO A 461 3.28 26.26 -22.52
C PRO A 461 2.83 26.57 -21.09
N GLN A 462 3.66 27.26 -20.34
CA GLN A 462 3.30 27.75 -19.01
C GLN A 462 2.34 28.92 -19.15
N ASP A 463 1.29 28.96 -18.31
CA ASP A 463 0.30 30.04 -18.26
C ASP A 463 0.88 31.35 -17.75
#